data_6fcab6c8fa4b69520db6965971a9329e
#
_entry.id   6fcab6c8fa4b69520db6965971a9329e
#
_cell.length_a   1.000
_cell.length_b   1.000
_cell.length_c   1.000
_cell.angle_alpha   90.00
_cell.angle_beta   90.00
_cell.angle_gamma   90.00
#
_symmetry.space_group_name_H-M   'P 1'
#
loop_
_entity.id
_entity.type
_entity.pdbx_description
1 polymer ?
#
loop_
_entity_poly.entity_id
_entity_poly.type
_entity_poly.pdbx_seq_one_letter_code
_entity_poly.pdbx_strand_id
1 'polypeptide(L)'
;NYTVQECLTRNGPMVRLKAEDSYPLPNLATDWEWDGNKLTMNLIDGAKWSDGDPFDAEDVRFWWEDNVLDENVPTRMNATTMGEGTSLEVLSPTQIRWTFPQEEPKLVLHSMAYINGCPGPSHLLKEHHPKYGGTSYDDYVQAFPAGRLPWVSMGAWTAVEYKQDEVVILRRNPYYWK
;
A
#
# COMPACT_ATOMS: atom_id res chain seq x y z
N ASN A 1 -9.50 -7.03 -1.66
CA ASN A 1 -9.66 -8.10 -0.67
C ASN A 1 -9.08 -7.67 0.67
N TYR A 2 -9.87 -6.93 1.46
CA TYR A 2 -9.49 -6.31 2.75
C TYR A 2 -9.08 -7.29 3.86
N THR A 3 -9.16 -8.59 3.60
CA THR A 3 -8.79 -9.62 4.56
C THR A 3 -7.28 -9.82 4.65
N VAL A 4 -6.59 -9.59 3.54
CA VAL A 4 -5.15 -9.86 3.41
C VAL A 4 -4.31 -8.61 3.08
N GLN A 5 -4.92 -7.46 2.84
CA GLN A 5 -4.21 -6.25 2.46
C GLN A 5 -4.68 -5.06 3.30
N GLU A 6 -3.75 -4.24 3.72
CA GLU A 6 -4.02 -2.99 4.42
C GLU A 6 -3.45 -1.80 3.63
N CYS A 7 -4.11 -0.67 3.76
CA CYS A 7 -3.80 0.54 3.00
C CYS A 7 -3.52 1.71 3.95
N LEU A 8 -2.97 2.81 3.42
CA LEU A 8 -2.60 3.99 4.22
C LEU A 8 -3.80 4.56 4.97
N THR A 9 -4.94 4.67 4.31
CA THR A 9 -6.20 5.09 4.93
C THR A 9 -7.25 4.00 4.76
N ARG A 10 -8.41 4.17 5.35
CA ARG A 10 -9.61 3.37 5.08
C ARG A 10 -10.83 4.26 4.92
N ASN A 11 -11.79 3.83 4.15
CA ASN A 11 -13.07 4.52 4.08
C ASN A 11 -13.90 4.22 5.33
N GLY A 12 -14.62 5.21 5.83
CA GLY A 12 -15.64 5.03 6.85
C GLY A 12 -16.71 4.04 6.39
N PRO A 13 -17.58 3.55 7.30
CA PRO A 13 -18.58 2.55 6.98
C PRO A 13 -19.48 3.06 5.84
N MET A 14 -19.46 2.36 4.73
CA MET A 14 -20.36 2.59 3.60
C MET A 14 -21.76 2.06 3.94
N VAL A 15 -22.39 2.62 4.97
CA VAL A 15 -23.78 2.33 5.31
C VAL A 15 -24.63 3.27 4.49
N ARG A 16 -25.10 2.85 3.30
CA ARG A 16 -26.14 3.53 2.47
C ARG A 16 -26.14 5.06 2.54
N LEU A 17 -25.00 5.64 2.83
CA LEU A 17 -24.81 7.07 2.95
C LEU A 17 -24.53 7.63 1.56
N LYS A 18 -24.91 8.85 1.35
CA LYS A 18 -24.53 9.59 0.15
C LYS A 18 -23.00 9.65 0.10
N ALA A 19 -22.42 9.76 -1.09
CA ALA A 19 -20.96 9.87 -1.27
C ALA A 19 -20.34 11.01 -0.43
N GLU A 20 -21.12 12.04 -0.13
CA GLU A 20 -20.76 13.18 0.73
C GLU A 20 -20.59 12.83 2.22
N ASP A 21 -21.12 11.70 2.66
CA ASP A 21 -21.02 11.23 4.04
C ASP A 21 -19.83 10.27 4.26
N SER A 22 -19.14 9.90 3.20
CA SER A 22 -17.91 9.08 3.30
C SER A 22 -16.74 9.98 3.69
N TYR A 23 -15.99 9.57 4.69
CA TYR A 23 -14.77 10.25 5.12
C TYR A 23 -13.62 9.28 5.31
N PRO A 24 -12.36 9.70 5.05
CA PRO A 24 -11.19 8.86 5.27
C PRO A 24 -10.96 8.65 6.77
N LEU A 25 -10.60 7.43 7.14
CA LEU A 25 -10.26 7.04 8.50
C LEU A 25 -8.78 6.62 8.56
N PRO A 26 -8.12 6.81 9.72
CA PRO A 26 -6.80 6.25 9.96
C PRO A 26 -6.71 4.74 9.74
N ASN A 27 -5.56 4.28 9.27
CA ASN A 27 -5.22 2.88 9.12
C ASN A 27 -3.70 2.67 9.28
N LEU A 28 -2.94 2.34 8.22
CA LEU A 28 -1.46 2.34 8.29
C LEU A 28 -0.91 3.75 8.52
N ALA A 29 -1.57 4.78 7.96
CA ALA A 29 -1.40 6.16 8.41
C ALA A 29 -2.32 6.39 9.62
N THR A 30 -1.75 6.74 10.76
CA THR A 30 -2.47 6.95 12.02
C THR A 30 -3.13 8.30 12.10
N ASP A 31 -2.55 9.28 11.44
CA ASP A 31 -3.03 10.64 11.32
C ASP A 31 -2.35 11.36 10.15
N TRP A 32 -2.83 12.53 9.80
CA TRP A 32 -2.25 13.37 8.74
C TRP A 32 -2.59 14.84 8.91
N GLU A 33 -1.76 15.69 8.31
CA GLU A 33 -1.93 17.13 8.30
C GLU A 33 -1.67 17.68 6.89
N TRP A 34 -2.49 18.66 6.49
CA TRP A 34 -2.33 19.41 5.26
C TRP A 34 -1.62 20.75 5.50
N ASP A 35 -0.69 21.09 4.61
CA ASP A 35 -0.08 22.40 4.50
C ASP A 35 -0.05 22.78 3.00
N GLY A 36 -1.07 23.50 2.55
CA GLY A 36 -1.29 23.81 1.14
C GLY A 36 -1.43 22.53 0.30
N ASN A 37 -0.49 22.31 -0.61
CA ASN A 37 -0.45 21.12 -1.44
C ASN A 37 0.37 19.95 -0.85
N LYS A 38 0.80 20.06 0.40
CA LYS A 38 1.57 19.03 1.10
C LYS A 38 0.71 18.29 2.12
N LEU A 39 0.79 16.97 2.09
CA LEU A 39 0.13 16.08 3.03
C LEU A 39 1.21 15.31 3.81
N THR A 40 1.39 15.63 5.07
CA THR A 40 2.26 14.87 5.96
C THR A 40 1.44 13.80 6.66
N MET A 41 1.89 12.55 6.62
CA MET A 41 1.23 11.40 7.24
C MET A 41 2.18 10.75 8.24
N ASN A 42 1.68 10.46 9.44
CA ASN A 42 2.36 9.61 10.41
C ASN A 42 1.92 8.16 10.20
N LEU A 43 2.87 7.26 10.11
CA LEU A 43 2.65 5.82 9.94
C LEU A 43 2.64 5.13 11.30
N ILE A 44 1.94 4.01 11.37
CA ILE A 44 1.89 3.18 12.57
C ILE A 44 3.29 2.69 12.93
N ASP A 45 3.71 2.97 14.17
CA ASP A 45 5.00 2.52 14.71
C ASP A 45 4.92 1.07 15.18
N GLY A 46 5.98 0.31 14.95
CA GLY A 46 6.11 -1.09 15.36
C GLY A 46 5.23 -2.09 14.63
N ALA A 47 4.48 -1.68 13.60
CA ALA A 47 3.74 -2.61 12.76
C ALA A 47 4.70 -3.53 11.98
N LYS A 48 4.22 -4.76 11.70
CA LYS A 48 5.01 -5.78 11.03
C LYS A 48 4.23 -6.45 9.92
N TRP A 49 4.93 -6.85 8.89
CA TRP A 49 4.43 -7.79 7.89
C TRP A 49 4.15 -9.16 8.52
N SER A 50 3.39 -10.01 7.83
CA SER A 50 2.99 -11.32 8.35
C SER A 50 4.15 -12.34 8.51
N ASP A 51 5.32 -12.04 7.98
CA ASP A 51 6.56 -12.78 8.17
C ASP A 51 7.42 -12.23 9.32
N GLY A 52 7.00 -11.10 9.92
CA GLY A 52 7.64 -10.49 11.08
C GLY A 52 8.58 -9.33 10.73
N ASP A 53 8.82 -9.04 9.46
CA ASP A 53 9.63 -7.91 9.03
C ASP A 53 8.92 -6.57 9.36
N PRO A 54 9.64 -5.52 9.78
CA PRO A 54 9.04 -4.23 10.08
C PRO A 54 8.37 -3.61 8.84
N PHE A 55 7.22 -2.96 9.06
CA PHE A 55 6.62 -2.05 8.09
C PHE A 55 7.10 -0.62 8.38
N ASP A 56 7.56 0.07 7.36
CA ASP A 56 8.00 1.46 7.48
C ASP A 56 7.74 2.32 6.21
N ALA A 57 8.22 3.55 6.25
CA ALA A 57 8.07 4.51 5.17
C ALA A 57 8.76 4.08 3.86
N GLU A 58 9.78 3.21 3.93
CA GLU A 58 10.46 2.67 2.75
C GLU A 58 9.57 1.74 1.95
N ASP A 59 8.65 1.00 2.60
CA ASP A 59 7.65 0.19 1.91
C ASP A 59 6.70 1.08 1.08
N VAL A 60 6.30 2.22 1.64
CA VAL A 60 5.45 3.19 0.95
C VAL A 60 6.21 3.84 -0.21
N ARG A 61 7.48 4.23 0.00
CA ARG A 61 8.33 4.81 -1.05
C ARG A 61 8.55 3.83 -2.19
N PHE A 62 8.94 2.60 -1.89
CA PHE A 62 9.13 1.54 -2.88
C PHE A 62 7.86 1.30 -3.69
N TRP A 63 6.71 1.20 -3.01
CA TRP A 63 5.43 1.05 -3.70
C TRP A 63 5.16 2.23 -4.65
N TRP A 64 5.40 3.47 -4.23
CA TRP A 64 5.14 4.65 -5.05
C TRP A 64 6.12 4.76 -6.22
N GLU A 65 7.42 4.77 -5.92
CA GLU A 65 8.46 5.06 -6.92
C GLU A 65 8.72 3.89 -7.87
N ASP A 66 8.72 2.67 -7.36
CA ASP A 66 9.15 1.50 -8.10
C ASP A 66 7.98 0.64 -8.63
N ASN A 67 6.74 0.88 -8.19
CA ASN A 67 5.56 0.19 -8.74
C ASN A 67 4.58 1.14 -9.43
N VAL A 68 4.32 2.32 -8.86
CA VAL A 68 3.33 3.25 -9.44
C VAL A 68 3.95 4.13 -10.51
N LEU A 69 5.15 4.64 -10.29
CA LEU A 69 5.84 5.51 -11.24
C LEU A 69 6.67 4.77 -12.29
N ASP A 70 7.00 3.49 -12.08
CA ASP A 70 7.70 2.70 -13.09
C ASP A 70 6.72 2.22 -14.17
N GLU A 71 6.82 2.78 -15.37
CA GLU A 71 5.97 2.48 -16.52
C GLU A 71 6.08 1.02 -17.00
N ASN A 72 7.14 0.31 -16.61
CA ASN A 72 7.33 -1.09 -16.98
C ASN A 72 6.60 -2.05 -16.01
N VAL A 73 6.15 -1.56 -14.86
CA VAL A 73 5.37 -2.35 -13.92
C VAL A 73 3.89 -2.23 -14.26
N PRO A 74 3.22 -3.31 -14.71
CA PRO A 74 1.80 -3.29 -15.05
C PRO A 74 0.94 -3.21 -13.79
N THR A 75 0.92 -2.07 -13.14
CA THR A 75 0.04 -1.81 -12.00
C THR A 75 -1.32 -1.30 -12.44
N ARG A 76 -2.37 -1.58 -11.66
CA ARG A 76 -3.69 -0.95 -11.84
C ARG A 76 -3.70 0.51 -11.40
N MET A 77 -2.67 0.90 -10.67
CA MET A 77 -2.42 2.28 -10.31
C MET A 77 -1.67 2.96 -11.43
N ASN A 78 -2.09 4.15 -11.75
CA ASN A 78 -1.23 5.07 -12.47
C ASN A 78 -1.07 6.36 -11.67
N ALA A 79 0.01 7.06 -11.93
CA ALA A 79 0.31 8.35 -11.29
C ALA A 79 -0.86 9.34 -11.43
N THR A 80 -1.69 9.21 -12.46
CA THR A 80 -2.84 10.09 -12.71
C THR A 80 -3.91 10.02 -11.63
N THR A 81 -4.04 8.89 -10.92
CA THR A 81 -5.00 8.74 -9.83
C THR A 81 -4.64 9.61 -8.62
N MET A 82 -3.34 9.84 -8.40
CA MET A 82 -2.83 10.72 -7.35
C MET A 82 -2.53 12.14 -7.88
N GLY A 83 -2.62 12.35 -9.19
CA GLY A 83 -2.25 13.57 -9.89
C GLY A 83 -0.84 13.46 -10.48
N GLU A 84 -0.74 13.72 -11.80
CA GLU A 84 0.53 13.77 -12.49
C GLU A 84 1.44 14.84 -11.85
N GLY A 85 2.69 14.47 -11.52
CA GLY A 85 3.62 15.34 -10.80
C GLY A 85 3.55 15.22 -9.26
N THR A 86 2.73 14.33 -8.71
CA THR A 86 2.76 14.00 -7.28
C THR A 86 4.11 13.38 -6.92
N SER A 87 4.69 13.82 -5.81
CA SER A 87 5.94 13.28 -5.26
C SER A 87 5.77 12.84 -3.82
N LEU A 88 6.63 11.92 -3.38
CA LEU A 88 6.69 11.39 -2.02
C LEU A 88 8.09 11.62 -1.45
N GLU A 89 8.15 12.09 -0.21
CA GLU A 89 9.36 12.26 0.58
C GLU A 89 9.25 11.42 1.86
N VAL A 90 10.27 10.64 2.17
CA VAL A 90 10.42 9.95 3.47
C VAL A 90 11.10 10.90 4.45
N LEU A 91 10.39 11.30 5.50
CA LEU A 91 10.91 12.20 6.54
C LEU A 91 11.56 11.41 7.68
N SER A 92 11.00 10.24 7.99
CA SER A 92 11.53 9.30 8.98
C SER A 92 10.97 7.89 8.69
N PRO A 93 11.40 6.84 9.38
CA PRO A 93 10.81 5.50 9.22
C PRO A 93 9.30 5.45 9.41
N THR A 94 8.74 6.39 10.19
CA THR A 94 7.30 6.46 10.51
C THR A 94 6.63 7.74 10.02
N GLN A 95 7.26 8.49 9.12
CA GLN A 95 6.65 9.72 8.60
C GLN A 95 6.98 9.95 7.14
N ILE A 96 5.95 10.24 6.36
CA ILE A 96 6.04 10.54 4.92
C ILE A 96 5.36 11.86 4.60
N ARG A 97 5.79 12.49 3.51
CA ARG A 97 5.16 13.69 2.97
C ARG A 97 4.89 13.54 1.49
N TRP A 98 3.64 13.70 1.13
CA TRP A 98 3.20 13.85 -0.26
C TRP A 98 3.22 15.33 -0.65
N THR A 99 3.61 15.61 -1.89
CA THR A 99 3.42 16.93 -2.52
C THR A 99 2.62 16.73 -3.79
N PHE A 100 1.48 17.40 -3.88
CA PHE A 100 0.55 17.30 -4.99
C PHE A 100 0.69 18.50 -5.95
N PRO A 101 0.28 18.36 -7.23
CA PRO A 101 0.29 19.47 -8.18
C PRO A 101 -0.74 20.57 -7.86
N GLN A 102 -1.72 20.27 -7.02
CA GLN A 102 -2.79 21.18 -6.58
C GLN A 102 -3.00 21.10 -5.06
N GLU A 103 -3.56 22.17 -4.48
CA GLU A 103 -3.87 22.20 -3.05
C GLU A 103 -4.99 21.21 -2.71
N GLU A 104 -4.81 20.46 -1.61
CA GLU A 104 -5.77 19.54 -1.00
C GLU A 104 -6.65 18.76 -2.00
N PRO A 105 -6.11 17.83 -2.80
CA PRO A 105 -6.93 17.07 -3.75
C PRO A 105 -8.02 16.30 -3.03
N LYS A 106 -9.29 16.64 -3.27
CA LYS A 106 -10.46 16.20 -2.50
C LYS A 106 -10.62 14.70 -2.34
N LEU A 107 -10.13 13.92 -3.29
CA LEU A 107 -10.35 12.46 -3.31
C LEU A 107 -9.10 11.65 -2.98
N VAL A 108 -7.95 12.28 -2.74
CA VAL A 108 -6.69 11.54 -2.56
C VAL A 108 -6.71 10.61 -1.35
N LEU A 109 -7.21 11.06 -0.22
CA LEU A 109 -7.31 10.22 0.98
C LEU A 109 -8.27 9.03 0.80
N HIS A 110 -9.36 9.22 0.05
CA HIS A 110 -10.25 8.12 -0.33
C HIS A 110 -9.59 7.15 -1.29
N SER A 111 -8.79 7.67 -2.22
CA SER A 111 -8.00 6.87 -3.15
C SER A 111 -6.97 6.00 -2.41
N MET A 112 -6.33 6.54 -1.37
CA MET A 112 -5.39 5.82 -0.50
C MET A 112 -6.05 4.73 0.38
N ALA A 113 -7.38 4.76 0.53
CA ALA A 113 -8.14 3.74 1.25
C ALA A 113 -8.52 2.53 0.39
N TYR A 114 -8.17 2.55 -0.86
CA TYR A 114 -8.47 1.52 -1.83
C TYR A 114 -7.18 0.98 -2.44
N ILE A 115 -7.23 0.34 -3.57
CA ILE A 115 -6.07 -0.24 -4.28
C ILE A 115 -4.85 0.70 -4.31
N ASN A 116 -5.07 1.99 -4.24
CA ASN A 116 -4.11 3.02 -4.56
C ASN A 116 -3.17 3.44 -3.41
N GLY A 117 -3.40 2.99 -2.21
CA GLY A 117 -2.58 3.34 -1.05
C GLY A 117 -2.16 2.12 -0.25
N CYS A 118 -2.00 0.97 -0.90
CA CYS A 118 -1.74 -0.29 -0.23
C CYS A 118 -0.33 -0.76 -0.59
N PRO A 119 0.70 -0.40 0.20
CA PRO A 119 2.08 -0.78 -0.04
C PRO A 119 2.26 -2.29 -0.02
N GLY A 120 3.27 -2.77 -0.71
CA GLY A 120 3.73 -4.14 -0.70
C GLY A 120 5.03 -4.31 0.10
N PRO A 121 5.40 -5.55 0.49
CA PRO A 121 6.60 -5.84 1.29
C PRO A 121 7.87 -5.58 0.48
N SER A 122 8.48 -4.40 0.67
CA SER A 122 9.65 -3.97 -0.10
C SER A 122 10.86 -4.90 0.10
N HIS A 123 11.02 -5.45 1.32
CA HIS A 123 12.10 -6.37 1.67
C HIS A 123 12.09 -7.66 0.83
N LEU A 124 10.92 -8.11 0.37
CA LEU A 124 10.79 -9.27 -0.51
C LEU A 124 10.78 -8.88 -2.00
N LEU A 125 10.18 -7.75 -2.33
CA LEU A 125 9.91 -7.40 -3.72
C LEU A 125 11.12 -6.76 -4.40
N LYS A 126 11.96 -6.03 -3.67
CA LYS A 126 13.14 -5.35 -4.22
C LYS A 126 14.10 -6.31 -4.93
N GLU A 127 14.38 -7.48 -4.36
CA GLU A 127 15.31 -8.46 -4.96
C GLU A 127 14.88 -8.95 -6.34
N HIS A 128 13.58 -8.84 -6.66
CA HIS A 128 13.01 -9.25 -7.95
C HIS A 128 12.88 -8.09 -8.94
N HIS A 129 12.92 -6.85 -8.45
CA HIS A 129 12.76 -5.67 -9.28
C HIS A 129 14.02 -5.38 -10.10
N PRO A 130 13.96 -5.20 -11.42
CA PRO A 130 15.15 -5.01 -12.27
C PRO A 130 16.05 -3.86 -11.86
N LYS A 131 15.51 -2.77 -11.29
CA LYS A 131 16.29 -1.66 -10.73
C LYS A 131 17.26 -2.08 -9.62
N TYR A 132 16.98 -3.18 -8.91
CA TYR A 132 17.76 -3.68 -7.78
C TYR A 132 18.47 -5.01 -8.08
N GLY A 133 18.54 -5.40 -9.35
CA GLY A 133 19.24 -6.61 -9.80
C GLY A 133 18.35 -7.81 -10.11
N GLY A 134 17.04 -7.65 -10.10
CA GLY A 134 16.08 -8.65 -10.58
C GLY A 134 16.24 -8.93 -12.08
N THR A 135 15.80 -10.09 -12.53
CA THR A 135 16.06 -10.61 -13.88
C THR A 135 15.26 -9.87 -14.95
N SER A 136 13.96 -9.68 -14.71
CA SER A 136 13.05 -9.02 -15.66
C SER A 136 11.81 -8.47 -14.96
N TYR A 137 11.09 -7.58 -15.64
CA TYR A 137 9.78 -7.11 -15.15
C TYR A 137 8.72 -8.21 -15.14
N ASP A 138 8.80 -9.18 -16.04
CA ASP A 138 7.89 -10.33 -16.04
C ASP A 138 8.10 -11.19 -14.79
N ASP A 139 9.36 -11.45 -14.41
CA ASP A 139 9.68 -12.17 -13.18
C ASP A 139 9.26 -11.38 -11.94
N TYR A 140 9.44 -10.06 -11.97
CA TYR A 140 8.99 -9.18 -10.91
C TYR A 140 7.48 -9.25 -10.68
N VAL A 141 6.69 -9.16 -11.74
CA VAL A 141 5.23 -9.25 -11.65
C VAL A 141 4.76 -10.60 -11.12
N GLN A 142 5.48 -11.69 -11.46
CA GLN A 142 5.18 -13.03 -10.94
C GLN A 142 5.62 -13.22 -9.47
N ALA A 143 6.54 -12.41 -8.96
CA ALA A 143 6.93 -12.39 -7.56
C ALA A 143 5.86 -11.77 -6.64
N PHE A 144 4.90 -11.03 -7.21
CA PHE A 144 3.73 -10.53 -6.48
C PHE A 144 2.87 -11.68 -5.91
N PRO A 145 1.99 -11.42 -4.94
CA PRO A 145 1.47 -12.42 -3.99
C PRO A 145 0.95 -13.72 -4.59
N ALA A 146 0.57 -13.74 -5.86
CA ALA A 146 0.04 -14.93 -6.51
C ALA A 146 1.06 -16.06 -6.70
N GLY A 147 2.36 -15.74 -6.72
CA GLY A 147 3.42 -16.71 -7.03
C GLY A 147 4.12 -17.34 -5.81
N ARG A 148 4.00 -16.71 -4.62
CA ARG A 148 4.71 -17.17 -3.42
C ARG A 148 3.77 -17.32 -2.23
N LEU A 149 3.72 -18.52 -1.68
CA LEU A 149 2.98 -18.82 -0.46
C LEU A 149 3.95 -19.12 0.69
N PRO A 150 3.66 -18.71 1.90
CA PRO A 150 2.53 -17.86 2.32
C PRO A 150 2.65 -16.43 1.78
N TRP A 151 1.52 -15.81 1.46
CA TRP A 151 1.51 -14.41 1.06
C TRP A 151 1.89 -13.52 2.22
N VAL A 152 2.94 -12.73 2.05
CA VAL A 152 3.32 -11.72 3.03
C VAL A 152 2.40 -10.51 2.89
N SER A 153 1.74 -10.15 3.97
CA SER A 153 0.70 -9.12 3.99
C SER A 153 0.61 -8.41 5.33
N MET A 154 -0.04 -7.25 5.34
CA MET A 154 -0.35 -6.50 6.56
C MET A 154 -1.74 -6.80 7.11
N GLY A 155 -2.55 -7.58 6.42
CA GLY A 155 -3.92 -7.92 6.82
C GLY A 155 -4.00 -8.92 7.97
N ALA A 156 -5.22 -9.10 8.51
CA ALA A 156 -5.48 -10.04 9.61
C ALA A 156 -5.21 -11.51 9.26
N TRP A 157 -5.22 -11.81 7.97
CA TRP A 157 -5.06 -13.17 7.44
C TRP A 157 -4.05 -13.18 6.32
N THR A 158 -3.29 -14.26 6.21
CA THR A 158 -2.38 -14.54 5.10
C THR A 158 -2.76 -15.83 4.39
N ALA A 159 -2.71 -15.83 3.05
CA ALA A 159 -2.95 -17.04 2.29
C ALA A 159 -1.74 -17.98 2.38
N VAL A 160 -1.99 -19.22 2.76
CA VAL A 160 -0.95 -20.26 2.92
C VAL A 160 -1.09 -21.37 1.89
N GLU A 161 -2.24 -21.47 1.24
CA GLU A 161 -2.47 -22.37 0.11
C GLU A 161 -3.41 -21.68 -0.87
N TYR A 162 -3.13 -21.83 -2.16
CA TYR A 162 -3.96 -21.35 -3.23
C TYR A 162 -4.00 -22.41 -4.34
N LYS A 163 -5.17 -22.85 -4.69
CA LYS A 163 -5.43 -23.65 -5.90
C LYS A 163 -6.50 -22.93 -6.69
N GLN A 164 -6.17 -22.60 -7.91
CA GLN A 164 -7.08 -21.88 -8.79
C GLN A 164 -8.40 -22.62 -8.93
N ASP A 165 -9.50 -21.88 -8.79
CA ASP A 165 -10.90 -22.37 -8.90
C ASP A 165 -11.29 -23.47 -7.89
N GLU A 166 -10.43 -23.83 -6.93
CA GLU A 166 -10.68 -24.86 -5.94
C GLU A 166 -10.73 -24.31 -4.52
N VAL A 167 -9.57 -23.79 -4.00
CA VAL A 167 -9.47 -23.40 -2.60
C VAL A 167 -8.44 -22.31 -2.35
N VAL A 168 -8.74 -21.45 -1.38
CA VAL A 168 -7.77 -20.56 -0.72
C VAL A 168 -7.81 -20.86 0.78
N ILE A 169 -6.68 -21.29 1.34
CA ILE A 169 -6.55 -21.47 2.79
C ILE A 169 -5.88 -20.25 3.38
N LEU A 170 -6.56 -19.63 4.33
CA LEU A 170 -6.07 -18.50 5.07
C LEU A 170 -5.64 -18.90 6.48
N ARG A 171 -4.53 -18.36 6.95
CA ARG A 171 -4.06 -18.47 8.32
C ARG A 171 -4.02 -17.11 8.97
N ARG A 172 -4.31 -17.01 10.26
CA ARG A 172 -4.23 -15.77 11.02
C ARG A 172 -2.80 -15.21 10.97
N ASN A 173 -2.69 -13.92 10.68
CA ASN A 173 -1.43 -13.18 10.78
C ASN A 173 -1.10 -12.96 12.28
N PRO A 174 0.00 -13.53 12.81
CA PRO A 174 0.37 -13.37 14.22
C PRO A 174 0.82 -11.95 14.57
N TYR A 175 1.18 -11.14 13.59
CA TYR A 175 1.68 -9.77 13.74
C TYR A 175 0.63 -8.70 13.44
N TYR A 176 -0.63 -9.12 13.25
CA TYR A 176 -1.69 -8.15 12.97
C TYR A 176 -1.93 -7.23 14.16
N TRP A 177 -1.80 -5.94 13.94
CA TRP A 177 -1.77 -4.90 15.00
C TRP A 177 -3.13 -4.45 15.52
N LYS A 178 -4.23 -4.84 14.90
CA LYS A 178 -5.61 -4.52 15.36
C LYS A 178 -6.17 -5.60 16.25
#